data_e7fcd3803e750d1864dcef8aa1670163
#
_entry.id   e7fcd3803e750d1864dcef8aa1670163
#
_cell.length_a   1.000
_cell.length_b   1.000
_cell.length_c   1.000
_cell.angle_alpha   90.00
_cell.angle_beta   90.00
_cell.angle_gamma   90.00
#
_symmetry.space_group_name_H-M   'P 1'
#
loop_
_entity.id
_entity.type
_entity.pdbx_description
1 polymer ?
#
loop_
_entity_poly.entity_id
_entity_poly.type
_entity_poly.pdbx_seq_one_letter_code
_entity_poly.pdbx_strand_id
1 'polypeptide(L)'
;MKYIEKLASIRQVMKEKGVDAYIIPSSDPHISEYLPDRYKCIAWTSGFTGSAGTLVITQDFAGLWTDSRYFVQANEQLAGTGFELVKLQAQGKPEYVGWLANKLQKGQVVAFDGNLAAVAVAQAVQEELLPLGIQVDGHIDILADVWEGRPELPTAKAYLLDFATTGQSTKDKLTAIREKLKAKRTTTHFVSSLDDLAWILNIRGNDVKCNPVVLGFLLIDGNRNTLYIQSGKLSEVDVASLNASGVTVEDYEKAFEAIRQVKSENILLDPKRTCFAIYDAVPDSVKIIEDMNPSTLLKAVKNETELEHTRNAMRKDGVALTKFFKWLEENVASGSLSEISIAERLQQFRSELDGFVDISFDTIAGYLEHGALPHYKATDESNATLKPAGLLLVDSGGQYLDGTTDITRVVSLGNITAEERIDYTLVLKGTIEGSTAIFPKGTRGYQIDAITRHPLWSKLRNYGHGTGHGVGFFLNVHEGPHVFNAAAIDIPIEAGMITSIEPGLYREGQYGIRIENLVHSKVVESNYFGEFMDFETLTVCYIATDLVDKTILDQKHIDWLNQYNSWVFDQLSPSLSEEEKTWLAEKTKAI
;
A
#
# COMPACT_ATOMS: atom_id res chain seq x y z
N MET A 1 -12.53 27.94 -4.72
CA MET A 1 -13.94 27.44 -4.86
C MET A 1 -14.26 26.53 -3.69
N LYS A 2 -15.40 26.71 -3.01
CA LYS A 2 -15.85 25.83 -1.92
C LYS A 2 -16.30 24.48 -2.49
N TYR A 3 -16.29 23.41 -1.70
CA TYR A 3 -16.69 22.07 -2.17
C TYR A 3 -18.14 22.03 -2.71
N ILE A 4 -19.07 22.73 -2.05
CA ILE A 4 -20.46 22.88 -2.55
C ILE A 4 -20.51 23.53 -3.94
N GLU A 5 -19.65 24.51 -4.20
CA GLU A 5 -19.57 25.19 -5.50
C GLU A 5 -19.00 24.27 -6.57
N LYS A 6 -17.95 23.48 -6.22
CA LYS A 6 -17.39 22.46 -7.11
C LYS A 6 -18.43 21.40 -7.48
N LEU A 7 -19.19 20.91 -6.49
CA LEU A 7 -20.29 19.96 -6.72
C LEU A 7 -21.35 20.53 -7.66
N ALA A 8 -21.72 21.79 -7.47
CA ALA A 8 -22.68 22.48 -8.36
C ALA A 8 -22.14 22.60 -9.80
N SER A 9 -20.86 22.96 -9.98
CA SER A 9 -20.22 23.04 -11.30
C SER A 9 -20.15 21.66 -11.98
N ILE A 10 -19.80 20.60 -11.25
CA ILE A 10 -19.79 19.23 -11.77
C ILE A 10 -21.21 18.85 -12.25
N ARG A 11 -22.25 19.06 -11.44
CA ARG A 11 -23.64 18.78 -11.81
C ARG A 11 -24.11 19.57 -13.05
N GLN A 12 -23.63 20.81 -13.20
CA GLN A 12 -23.94 21.61 -14.39
C GLN A 12 -23.33 20.97 -15.65
N VAL A 13 -22.04 20.58 -15.60
CA VAL A 13 -21.37 19.91 -16.73
C VAL A 13 -21.99 18.53 -17.00
N MET A 14 -22.35 17.77 -15.97
CA MET A 14 -23.12 16.51 -16.13
C MET A 14 -24.38 16.74 -16.95
N LYS A 15 -25.17 17.77 -16.61
CA LYS A 15 -26.40 18.10 -17.32
C LYS A 15 -26.14 18.49 -18.78
N GLU A 16 -25.09 19.28 -19.03
CA GLU A 16 -24.70 19.70 -20.39
C GLU A 16 -24.27 18.54 -21.27
N LYS A 17 -23.60 17.53 -20.68
CA LYS A 17 -23.15 16.30 -21.36
C LYS A 17 -24.20 15.18 -21.36
N GLY A 18 -25.37 15.37 -20.75
CA GLY A 18 -26.41 14.33 -20.66
C GLY A 18 -26.05 13.16 -19.75
N VAL A 19 -25.26 13.41 -18.70
CA VAL A 19 -24.81 12.41 -17.72
C VAL A 19 -25.72 12.48 -16.48
N ASP A 20 -26.34 11.34 -16.12
CA ASP A 20 -27.22 11.24 -14.96
C ASP A 20 -26.47 10.88 -13.67
N ALA A 21 -25.40 10.07 -13.78
CA ALA A 21 -24.51 9.76 -12.67
C ALA A 21 -23.04 9.78 -13.11
N TYR A 22 -22.16 10.29 -12.25
CA TYR A 22 -20.73 10.36 -12.51
C TYR A 22 -19.93 9.68 -11.39
N ILE A 23 -18.99 8.80 -11.76
CA ILE A 23 -18.15 8.03 -10.84
C ILE A 23 -16.73 8.58 -10.86
N ILE A 24 -16.17 8.87 -9.68
CA ILE A 24 -14.77 9.31 -9.51
C ILE A 24 -14.08 8.32 -8.56
N PRO A 25 -13.25 7.40 -9.05
CA PRO A 25 -12.47 6.51 -8.19
C PRO A 25 -11.23 7.21 -7.62
N SER A 26 -10.68 6.69 -6.51
CA SER A 26 -9.35 7.03 -6.03
C SER A 26 -8.33 6.26 -6.87
N SER A 27 -7.89 6.83 -7.98
CA SER A 27 -7.00 6.15 -8.93
C SER A 27 -6.35 7.15 -9.91
N ASP A 28 -5.41 6.62 -10.71
CA ASP A 28 -4.71 7.28 -11.81
C ASP A 28 -4.63 6.34 -13.04
N PRO A 29 -4.04 6.74 -14.18
CA PRO A 29 -3.92 5.88 -15.37
C PRO A 29 -3.12 4.58 -15.14
N HIS A 30 -2.44 4.46 -14.02
CA HIS A 30 -1.62 3.31 -13.64
C HIS A 30 -2.27 2.43 -12.56
N ILE A 31 -3.49 2.83 -12.13
CA ILE A 31 -4.24 2.19 -11.05
C ILE A 31 -3.42 2.11 -9.76
N SER A 32 -2.78 3.23 -9.42
CA SER A 32 -1.95 3.37 -8.22
C SER A 32 -2.81 3.59 -6.98
N GLU A 33 -2.33 3.13 -5.81
CA GLU A 33 -2.95 3.41 -4.51
C GLU A 33 -2.62 4.84 -4.03
N TYR A 34 -1.35 5.23 -4.13
CA TYR A 34 -0.90 6.59 -3.84
C TYR A 34 -0.77 7.38 -5.14
N LEU A 35 -1.31 8.60 -5.14
CA LEU A 35 -1.56 9.35 -6.36
C LEU A 35 -0.68 10.60 -6.46
N PRO A 36 -0.16 10.91 -7.66
CA PRO A 36 0.32 12.26 -7.96
C PRO A 36 -0.80 13.29 -7.77
N ASP A 37 -0.44 14.53 -7.46
CA ASP A 37 -1.41 15.59 -7.15
C ASP A 37 -2.45 15.82 -8.26
N ARG A 38 -2.05 15.65 -9.53
CA ARG A 38 -2.94 15.73 -10.69
C ARG A 38 -4.14 14.79 -10.61
N TYR A 39 -3.99 13.64 -9.94
CA TYR A 39 -4.98 12.57 -9.87
C TYR A 39 -5.68 12.47 -8.51
N LYS A 40 -5.43 13.39 -7.58
CA LYS A 40 -6.14 13.47 -6.30
C LYS A 40 -7.56 14.04 -6.48
N CYS A 41 -8.31 13.42 -7.42
CA CYS A 41 -9.64 13.87 -7.86
C CYS A 41 -10.67 13.91 -6.72
N ILE A 42 -10.68 12.88 -5.85
CA ILE A 42 -11.58 12.82 -4.69
C ILE A 42 -11.29 13.97 -3.71
N ALA A 43 -10.02 14.18 -3.37
CA ALA A 43 -9.62 15.24 -2.44
C ALA A 43 -9.98 16.63 -2.99
N TRP A 44 -9.73 16.87 -4.27
CA TRP A 44 -10.12 18.13 -4.90
C TRP A 44 -11.65 18.32 -4.88
N THR A 45 -12.40 17.27 -5.21
CA THR A 45 -13.86 17.33 -5.36
C THR A 45 -14.58 17.48 -4.02
N SER A 46 -14.22 16.67 -3.02
CA SER A 46 -14.99 16.52 -1.77
C SER A 46 -14.26 16.98 -0.50
N GLY A 47 -12.93 17.10 -0.55
CA GLY A 47 -12.09 17.36 0.62
C GLY A 47 -11.63 16.11 1.34
N PHE A 48 -12.10 14.92 0.96
CA PHE A 48 -11.65 13.68 1.55
C PHE A 48 -10.24 13.30 1.08
N THR A 49 -9.34 13.07 2.03
CA THR A 49 -7.90 12.83 1.76
C THR A 49 -7.45 11.38 2.02
N GLY A 50 -8.36 10.47 2.34
CA GLY A 50 -8.04 9.04 2.48
C GLY A 50 -7.63 8.42 1.14
N SER A 51 -6.81 7.37 1.16
CA SER A 51 -6.27 6.72 -0.04
C SER A 51 -7.29 5.81 -0.76
N ALA A 52 -8.35 5.39 -0.09
CA ALA A 52 -9.35 4.48 -0.66
C ALA A 52 -10.76 5.08 -0.59
N GLY A 53 -11.42 5.14 -1.74
CA GLY A 53 -12.80 5.61 -1.85
C GLY A 53 -13.25 5.77 -3.29
N THR A 54 -14.58 5.92 -3.46
CA THR A 54 -15.19 6.24 -4.74
C THR A 54 -16.30 7.26 -4.52
N LEU A 55 -16.26 8.38 -5.22
CA LEU A 55 -17.39 9.31 -5.25
C LEU A 55 -18.38 8.90 -6.34
N VAL A 56 -19.66 8.97 -6.00
CA VAL A 56 -20.76 8.87 -6.96
C VAL A 56 -21.63 10.11 -6.83
N ILE A 57 -21.83 10.81 -7.94
CA ILE A 57 -22.56 12.08 -8.01
C ILE A 57 -23.74 11.89 -8.96
N THR A 58 -24.94 12.23 -8.50
CA THR A 58 -26.15 12.42 -9.32
C THR A 58 -26.66 13.84 -9.14
N GLN A 59 -27.74 14.21 -9.83
CA GLN A 59 -28.31 15.56 -9.69
C GLN A 59 -28.85 15.84 -8.28
N ASP A 60 -29.28 14.81 -7.55
CA ASP A 60 -29.92 14.91 -6.24
C ASP A 60 -29.12 14.28 -5.09
N PHE A 61 -28.01 13.59 -5.38
CA PHE A 61 -27.17 12.90 -4.39
C PHE A 61 -25.69 13.05 -4.71
N ALA A 62 -24.84 13.08 -3.69
CA ALA A 62 -23.40 12.94 -3.82
C ALA A 62 -22.86 12.20 -2.61
N GLY A 63 -22.22 11.06 -2.84
CA GLY A 63 -21.73 10.19 -1.77
C GLY A 63 -20.31 9.69 -2.00
N LEU A 64 -19.59 9.49 -0.90
CA LEU A 64 -18.30 8.82 -0.84
C LEU A 64 -18.48 7.41 -0.27
N TRP A 65 -18.24 6.39 -1.06
CA TRP A 65 -18.10 5.00 -0.62
C TRP A 65 -16.67 4.76 -0.18
N THR A 66 -16.47 4.40 1.10
CA THR A 66 -15.16 4.06 1.65
C THR A 66 -15.28 2.97 2.71
N ASP A 67 -14.16 2.34 3.08
CA ASP A 67 -14.12 1.24 4.05
C ASP A 67 -13.88 1.71 5.50
N SER A 68 -13.93 0.76 6.43
CA SER A 68 -13.91 1.03 7.87
C SER A 68 -12.66 1.77 8.38
N ARG A 69 -11.56 1.74 7.65
CA ARG A 69 -10.33 2.47 7.99
C ARG A 69 -10.53 3.98 7.99
N TYR A 70 -11.50 4.47 7.21
CA TYR A 70 -11.73 5.89 6.94
C TYR A 70 -13.07 6.44 7.42
N PHE A 71 -13.93 5.66 8.09
CA PHE A 71 -15.28 6.13 8.45
C PHE A 71 -15.28 7.40 9.28
N VAL A 72 -14.40 7.50 10.28
CA VAL A 72 -14.32 8.68 11.15
C VAL A 72 -13.79 9.86 10.38
N GLN A 73 -12.65 9.71 9.70
CA GLN A 73 -12.03 10.74 8.88
C GLN A 73 -12.99 11.27 7.81
N ALA A 74 -13.68 10.39 7.09
CA ALA A 74 -14.64 10.79 6.07
C ALA A 74 -15.83 11.56 6.65
N ASN A 75 -16.35 11.13 7.81
CA ASN A 75 -17.45 11.82 8.48
C ASN A 75 -17.07 13.27 8.86
N GLU A 76 -15.84 13.48 9.32
CA GLU A 76 -15.33 14.81 9.68
C GLU A 76 -15.06 15.66 8.44
N GLN A 77 -14.31 15.12 7.47
CA GLN A 77 -13.87 15.86 6.28
C GLN A 77 -15.02 16.20 5.32
N LEU A 78 -16.07 15.39 5.26
CA LEU A 78 -17.25 15.66 4.41
C LEU A 78 -18.25 16.61 5.04
N ALA A 79 -18.13 16.95 6.31
CA ALA A 79 -19.05 17.85 6.99
C ALA A 79 -19.14 19.22 6.28
N GLY A 80 -20.35 19.58 5.83
CA GLY A 80 -20.59 20.85 5.14
C GLY A 80 -20.11 20.92 3.69
N THR A 81 -19.62 19.83 3.10
CA THR A 81 -19.13 19.79 1.71
C THR A 81 -20.22 19.52 0.67
N GLY A 82 -21.36 18.98 1.10
CA GLY A 82 -22.45 18.51 0.23
C GLY A 82 -22.30 17.05 -0.20
N PHE A 83 -21.28 16.35 0.30
CA PHE A 83 -21.10 14.92 0.15
C PHE A 83 -21.48 14.16 1.42
N GLU A 84 -22.00 12.94 1.26
CA GLU A 84 -22.38 12.06 2.34
C GLU A 84 -21.43 10.85 2.42
N LEU A 85 -21.11 10.37 3.63
CA LEU A 85 -20.39 9.12 3.82
C LEU A 85 -21.32 7.94 3.59
N VAL A 86 -20.94 7.02 2.69
CA VAL A 86 -21.58 5.71 2.52
C VAL A 86 -20.58 4.63 2.94
N LYS A 87 -20.91 3.94 4.03
CA LYS A 87 -20.06 2.91 4.63
C LYS A 87 -20.14 1.61 3.85
N LEU A 88 -19.02 1.17 3.26
CA LEU A 88 -18.93 -0.14 2.64
C LEU A 88 -19.12 -1.25 3.69
N GLN A 89 -19.97 -2.22 3.37
CA GLN A 89 -20.33 -3.33 4.26
C GLN A 89 -19.49 -4.58 3.99
N ALA A 90 -19.08 -4.80 2.73
CA ALA A 90 -18.33 -5.97 2.32
C ALA A 90 -17.13 -5.59 1.44
N GLN A 91 -16.04 -6.35 1.56
CA GLN A 91 -14.96 -6.31 0.59
C GLN A 91 -15.33 -7.15 -0.64
N GLY A 92 -15.20 -6.61 -1.84
CA GLY A 92 -15.45 -7.35 -3.07
C GLY A 92 -16.07 -6.50 -4.19
N LYS A 93 -17.34 -6.73 -4.52
CA LYS A 93 -18.01 -5.95 -5.58
C LYS A 93 -18.24 -4.51 -5.14
N PRO A 94 -18.09 -3.53 -6.06
CA PRO A 94 -18.34 -2.13 -5.75
C PRO A 94 -19.83 -1.92 -5.44
N GLU A 95 -20.19 -1.74 -4.14
CA GLU A 95 -21.58 -1.61 -3.68
C GLU A 95 -22.32 -0.44 -4.33
N TYR A 96 -21.61 0.62 -4.72
CA TYR A 96 -22.21 1.75 -5.43
C TYR A 96 -22.81 1.36 -6.79
N VAL A 97 -22.34 0.27 -7.43
CA VAL A 97 -22.91 -0.22 -8.70
C VAL A 97 -24.33 -0.74 -8.49
N GLY A 98 -24.53 -1.56 -7.46
CA GLY A 98 -25.87 -2.01 -7.06
C GLY A 98 -26.78 -0.85 -6.62
N TRP A 99 -26.21 0.16 -5.95
CA TRP A 99 -26.94 1.39 -5.62
C TRP A 99 -27.38 2.15 -6.87
N LEU A 100 -26.51 2.31 -7.87
CA LEU A 100 -26.82 2.93 -9.17
C LEU A 100 -27.91 2.15 -9.90
N ALA A 101 -27.82 0.81 -9.93
CA ALA A 101 -28.82 -0.05 -10.57
C ALA A 101 -30.24 0.13 -9.97
N ASN A 102 -30.33 0.42 -8.68
CA ASN A 102 -31.60 0.70 -8.01
C ASN A 102 -32.06 2.16 -8.13
N LYS A 103 -31.13 3.10 -8.32
CA LYS A 103 -31.41 4.54 -8.39
C LYS A 103 -31.83 5.00 -9.76
N LEU A 104 -31.20 4.46 -10.81
CA LEU A 104 -31.32 4.92 -12.18
C LEU A 104 -32.38 4.14 -12.96
N GLN A 105 -32.86 4.74 -14.06
CA GLN A 105 -33.87 4.19 -14.94
C GLN A 105 -33.29 3.90 -16.33
N LYS A 106 -33.96 3.05 -17.09
CA LYS A 106 -33.64 2.75 -18.48
C LYS A 106 -33.48 4.04 -19.30
N GLY A 107 -32.40 4.12 -20.07
CA GLY A 107 -32.04 5.24 -20.94
C GLY A 107 -31.17 6.30 -20.26
N GLN A 108 -31.00 6.26 -18.93
CA GLN A 108 -30.08 7.16 -18.24
C GLN A 108 -28.62 6.73 -18.44
N VAL A 109 -27.69 7.69 -18.23
CA VAL A 109 -26.27 7.56 -18.54
C VAL A 109 -25.44 7.63 -17.26
N VAL A 110 -24.62 6.61 -17.02
CA VAL A 110 -23.53 6.63 -16.04
C VAL A 110 -22.22 6.89 -16.77
N ALA A 111 -21.43 7.84 -16.31
CA ALA A 111 -20.15 8.14 -16.91
C ALA A 111 -18.99 8.13 -15.89
N PHE A 112 -17.78 7.94 -16.39
CA PHE A 112 -16.52 8.06 -15.65
C PHE A 112 -15.36 8.38 -16.61
N ASP A 113 -14.25 8.84 -16.06
CA ASP A 113 -12.98 8.95 -16.81
C ASP A 113 -12.32 7.57 -16.88
N GLY A 114 -12.28 6.98 -18.07
CA GLY A 114 -11.66 5.68 -18.31
C GLY A 114 -10.16 5.61 -18.04
N ASN A 115 -9.48 6.77 -17.96
CA ASN A 115 -8.08 6.81 -17.52
C ASN A 115 -7.94 6.52 -16.02
N LEU A 116 -9.00 6.72 -15.23
CA LEU A 116 -8.97 6.54 -13.77
C LEU A 116 -9.65 5.25 -13.30
N ALA A 117 -10.45 4.61 -14.15
CA ALA A 117 -11.17 3.39 -13.80
C ALA A 117 -10.39 2.14 -14.23
N ALA A 118 -10.11 1.23 -13.30
CA ALA A 118 -9.58 -0.08 -13.65
C ALA A 118 -10.56 -0.85 -14.56
N VAL A 119 -10.05 -1.67 -15.48
CA VAL A 119 -10.88 -2.52 -16.36
C VAL A 119 -11.89 -3.33 -15.56
N ALA A 120 -11.45 -4.00 -14.49
CA ALA A 120 -12.34 -4.80 -13.65
C ALA A 120 -13.50 -4.00 -13.03
N VAL A 121 -13.28 -2.73 -12.70
CA VAL A 121 -14.32 -1.82 -12.18
C VAL A 121 -15.27 -1.41 -13.29
N ALA A 122 -14.74 -1.01 -14.45
CA ALA A 122 -15.56 -0.64 -15.61
C ALA A 122 -16.44 -1.81 -16.09
N GLN A 123 -15.88 -3.02 -16.15
CA GLN A 123 -16.64 -4.24 -16.47
C GLN A 123 -17.75 -4.50 -15.45
N ALA A 124 -17.48 -4.40 -14.15
CA ALA A 124 -18.51 -4.57 -13.12
C ALA A 124 -19.66 -3.55 -13.26
N VAL A 125 -19.35 -2.30 -13.61
CA VAL A 125 -20.36 -1.27 -13.90
C VAL A 125 -21.17 -1.64 -15.13
N GLN A 126 -20.53 -2.06 -16.22
CA GLN A 126 -21.18 -2.44 -17.48
C GLN A 126 -22.05 -3.70 -17.32
N GLU A 127 -21.54 -4.74 -16.67
CA GLU A 127 -22.24 -6.00 -16.43
C GLU A 127 -23.54 -5.83 -15.65
N GLU A 128 -23.56 -4.92 -14.67
CA GLU A 128 -24.73 -4.68 -13.82
C GLU A 128 -25.74 -3.73 -14.50
N LEU A 129 -25.27 -2.66 -15.18
CA LEU A 129 -26.14 -1.58 -15.62
C LEU A 129 -26.66 -1.75 -17.05
N LEU A 130 -25.84 -2.27 -18.00
CA LEU A 130 -26.27 -2.43 -19.39
C LEU A 130 -27.51 -3.34 -19.56
N PRO A 131 -27.65 -4.47 -18.82
CA PRO A 131 -28.85 -5.30 -18.90
C PRO A 131 -30.13 -4.58 -18.45
N LEU A 132 -30.02 -3.55 -17.61
CA LEU A 132 -31.14 -2.71 -17.18
C LEU A 132 -31.50 -1.61 -18.19
N GLY A 133 -30.72 -1.52 -19.28
CA GLY A 133 -30.87 -0.48 -20.31
C GLY A 133 -30.34 0.88 -19.89
N ILE A 134 -29.49 0.93 -18.86
CA ILE A 134 -28.72 2.11 -18.43
C ILE A 134 -27.45 2.14 -19.29
N GLN A 135 -27.13 3.30 -19.87
CA GLN A 135 -25.93 3.48 -20.68
C GLN A 135 -24.71 3.73 -19.80
N VAL A 136 -23.54 3.23 -20.25
CA VAL A 136 -22.26 3.44 -19.53
C VAL A 136 -21.26 4.07 -20.51
N ASP A 137 -20.73 5.25 -20.15
CA ASP A 137 -19.74 5.97 -20.94
C ASP A 137 -18.44 6.18 -20.13
N GLY A 138 -17.37 5.50 -20.53
CA GLY A 138 -16.03 5.59 -19.94
C GLY A 138 -15.10 6.63 -20.58
N HIS A 139 -15.62 7.58 -21.39
CA HIS A 139 -14.80 8.54 -22.14
C HIS A 139 -14.97 9.99 -21.67
N ILE A 140 -15.63 10.20 -20.54
CA ILE A 140 -15.99 11.54 -20.09
C ILE A 140 -15.13 11.94 -18.88
N ASP A 141 -14.19 12.89 -19.03
CA ASP A 141 -13.51 13.59 -17.94
C ASP A 141 -14.23 14.92 -17.65
N ILE A 142 -15.19 14.91 -16.71
CA ILE A 142 -15.89 16.12 -16.26
C ILE A 142 -14.93 17.06 -15.51
N LEU A 143 -13.94 16.50 -14.82
CA LEU A 143 -13.03 17.31 -14.03
C LEU A 143 -12.10 18.16 -14.89
N ALA A 144 -11.84 17.76 -16.14
CA ALA A 144 -11.10 18.60 -17.10
C ALA A 144 -11.82 19.92 -17.39
N ASP A 145 -13.16 19.94 -17.34
CA ASP A 145 -13.96 21.13 -17.61
C ASP A 145 -14.11 22.05 -16.39
N VAL A 146 -13.94 21.52 -15.16
CA VAL A 146 -14.23 22.26 -13.91
C VAL A 146 -13.03 22.50 -13.00
N TRP A 147 -11.96 21.73 -13.13
CA TRP A 147 -10.77 21.85 -12.29
C TRP A 147 -9.76 22.83 -12.89
N GLU A 148 -10.02 24.13 -12.69
CA GLU A 148 -9.05 25.16 -13.04
C GLU A 148 -7.75 25.00 -12.25
N GLY A 149 -6.61 25.06 -12.94
CA GLY A 149 -5.29 24.89 -12.34
C GLY A 149 -5.01 23.46 -11.87
N ARG A 150 -5.62 22.45 -12.50
CA ARG A 150 -5.28 21.04 -12.26
C ARG A 150 -3.76 20.84 -12.39
N PRO A 151 -3.08 20.25 -11.38
CA PRO A 151 -1.63 20.10 -11.41
C PRO A 151 -1.13 19.42 -12.68
N GLU A 152 0.05 19.83 -13.13
CA GLU A 152 0.76 19.16 -14.22
C GLU A 152 1.31 17.80 -13.78
N LEU A 153 1.72 16.97 -14.74
CA LEU A 153 2.42 15.71 -14.44
C LEU A 153 3.76 16.01 -13.75
N PRO A 154 4.18 15.18 -12.79
CA PRO A 154 5.45 15.37 -12.10
C PRO A 154 6.63 15.25 -13.06
N THR A 155 7.66 16.09 -12.85
CA THR A 155 8.84 16.20 -13.71
C THR A 155 10.14 15.73 -13.03
N ALA A 156 10.03 15.08 -11.86
CA ALA A 156 11.17 14.58 -11.12
C ALA A 156 12.02 13.62 -11.99
N LYS A 157 13.34 13.61 -11.74
CA LYS A 157 14.26 12.71 -12.45
C LYS A 157 14.03 11.26 -12.02
N ALA A 158 14.26 10.37 -12.98
CA ALA A 158 14.32 8.94 -12.78
C ALA A 158 15.78 8.45 -12.95
N TYR A 159 16.10 7.31 -12.35
CA TYR A 159 17.41 6.69 -12.40
C TYR A 159 17.30 5.17 -12.38
N LEU A 160 18.34 4.49 -12.86
CA LEU A 160 18.42 3.04 -12.83
C LEU A 160 19.21 2.57 -11.61
N LEU A 161 18.72 1.49 -10.97
CA LEU A 161 19.47 0.74 -9.98
C LEU A 161 20.46 -0.19 -10.67
N ASP A 162 21.61 -0.39 -10.07
CA ASP A 162 22.62 -1.29 -10.57
C ASP A 162 22.33 -2.77 -10.23
N PHE A 163 23.11 -3.66 -10.82
CA PHE A 163 22.97 -5.10 -10.60
C PHE A 163 23.33 -5.51 -9.16
N ALA A 164 24.27 -4.81 -8.52
CA ALA A 164 24.67 -5.11 -7.15
C ALA A 164 23.50 -4.88 -6.17
N THR A 165 22.66 -3.89 -6.44
CA THR A 165 21.45 -3.58 -5.66
C THR A 165 20.31 -4.54 -5.94
N THR A 166 20.08 -4.89 -7.21
CA THR A 166 18.87 -5.62 -7.64
C THR A 166 19.06 -7.13 -7.77
N GLY A 167 20.29 -7.62 -7.87
CA GLY A 167 20.61 -9.03 -8.06
C GLY A 167 20.13 -9.63 -9.38
N GLN A 168 19.39 -8.87 -10.20
CA GLN A 168 18.84 -9.34 -11.47
C GLN A 168 18.74 -8.21 -12.50
N SER A 169 19.24 -8.47 -13.71
CA SER A 169 19.24 -7.47 -14.78
C SER A 169 17.83 -7.30 -15.41
N THR A 170 17.59 -6.14 -16.00
CA THR A 170 16.40 -5.87 -16.84
C THR A 170 16.19 -6.93 -17.91
N LYS A 171 17.29 -7.37 -18.56
CA LYS A 171 17.24 -8.40 -19.59
C LYS A 171 16.77 -9.75 -19.07
N ASP A 172 17.21 -10.16 -17.87
CA ASP A 172 16.79 -11.43 -17.25
C ASP A 172 15.33 -11.37 -16.85
N LYS A 173 14.88 -10.25 -16.27
CA LYS A 173 13.49 -10.01 -15.90
C LYS A 173 12.55 -10.06 -17.12
N LEU A 174 12.92 -9.38 -18.22
CA LEU A 174 12.20 -9.45 -19.48
C LEU A 174 12.15 -10.86 -20.08
N THR A 175 13.24 -11.64 -19.91
CA THR A 175 13.27 -13.05 -20.34
C THR A 175 12.29 -13.89 -19.55
N ALA A 176 12.30 -13.78 -18.22
CA ALA A 176 11.36 -14.49 -17.34
C ALA A 176 9.89 -14.14 -17.66
N ILE A 177 9.61 -12.85 -17.93
CA ILE A 177 8.25 -12.41 -18.33
C ILE A 177 7.84 -13.08 -19.65
N ARG A 178 8.72 -13.10 -20.65
CA ARG A 178 8.42 -13.74 -21.94
C ARG A 178 8.12 -15.24 -21.80
N GLU A 179 8.80 -15.94 -20.90
CA GLU A 179 8.51 -17.34 -20.62
C GLU A 179 7.08 -17.50 -20.05
N LYS A 180 6.68 -16.63 -19.14
CA LYS A 180 5.31 -16.60 -18.61
C LYS A 180 4.28 -16.26 -19.69
N LEU A 181 4.56 -15.26 -20.54
CA LEU A 181 3.69 -14.90 -21.67
C LEU A 181 3.52 -16.06 -22.66
N LYS A 182 4.61 -16.78 -22.96
CA LYS A 182 4.56 -17.96 -23.84
C LYS A 182 3.65 -19.06 -23.27
N ALA A 183 3.68 -19.28 -21.96
CA ALA A 183 2.76 -20.22 -21.30
C ALA A 183 1.29 -19.80 -21.44
N LYS A 184 1.01 -18.49 -21.56
CA LYS A 184 -0.32 -17.93 -21.84
C LYS A 184 -0.62 -17.81 -23.34
N ARG A 185 0.26 -18.31 -24.21
CA ARG A 185 0.14 -18.27 -25.70
C ARG A 185 0.05 -16.85 -26.25
N THR A 186 0.77 -15.92 -25.67
CA THR A 186 0.92 -14.55 -26.15
C THR A 186 2.40 -14.15 -26.19
N THR A 187 2.72 -13.13 -26.98
CA THR A 187 4.04 -12.49 -27.03
C THR A 187 3.93 -10.99 -26.75
N THR A 188 2.71 -10.50 -26.53
CA THR A 188 2.44 -9.07 -26.36
C THR A 188 1.81 -8.84 -25.00
N HIS A 189 2.33 -7.85 -24.27
CA HIS A 189 1.88 -7.48 -22.94
C HIS A 189 2.08 -5.98 -22.73
N PHE A 190 1.08 -5.34 -22.15
CA PHE A 190 1.17 -3.93 -21.78
C PHE A 190 1.12 -3.79 -20.24
N VAL A 191 2.15 -3.18 -19.69
CA VAL A 191 2.30 -2.95 -18.26
C VAL A 191 1.96 -1.50 -17.95
N SER A 192 0.89 -1.29 -17.20
CA SER A 192 0.46 0.03 -16.71
C SER A 192 0.92 0.29 -15.28
N SER A 193 1.00 -0.73 -14.42
CA SER A 193 1.35 -0.59 -13.01
C SER A 193 2.78 -0.12 -12.81
N LEU A 194 2.94 0.95 -12.01
CA LEU A 194 4.22 1.65 -11.84
C LEU A 194 5.26 0.81 -11.11
N ASP A 195 4.85 0.04 -10.12
CA ASP A 195 5.71 -0.86 -9.35
C ASP A 195 6.21 -2.05 -10.19
N ASP A 196 5.36 -2.61 -11.06
CA ASP A 196 5.76 -3.65 -12.01
C ASP A 196 6.77 -3.11 -13.04
N LEU A 197 6.47 -1.95 -13.62
CA LEU A 197 7.37 -1.25 -14.54
C LEU A 197 8.73 -0.95 -13.86
N ALA A 198 8.70 -0.41 -12.65
CA ALA A 198 9.89 -0.05 -11.89
C ALA A 198 10.75 -1.28 -11.57
N TRP A 199 10.11 -2.41 -11.21
CA TRP A 199 10.82 -3.67 -10.98
C TRP A 199 11.41 -4.24 -12.27
N ILE A 200 10.64 -4.31 -13.36
CA ILE A 200 11.10 -4.89 -14.65
C ILE A 200 12.34 -4.16 -15.16
N LEU A 201 12.33 -2.83 -15.11
CA LEU A 201 13.37 -1.99 -15.70
C LEU A 201 14.45 -1.58 -14.71
N ASN A 202 14.37 -1.99 -13.45
CA ASN A 202 15.23 -1.52 -12.36
C ASN A 202 15.25 0.02 -12.25
N ILE A 203 14.15 0.68 -12.59
CA ILE A 203 14.02 2.14 -12.59
C ILE A 203 13.37 2.63 -11.29
N ARG A 204 13.84 3.75 -10.77
CA ARG A 204 13.23 4.45 -9.64
C ARG A 204 13.07 5.93 -9.97
N GLY A 205 12.17 6.58 -9.28
CA GLY A 205 11.90 8.00 -9.41
C GLY A 205 11.12 8.52 -8.20
N ASN A 206 10.63 9.75 -8.27
CA ASN A 206 9.90 10.38 -7.18
C ASN A 206 8.65 11.10 -7.73
N ASP A 207 7.88 10.42 -8.57
CA ASP A 207 6.64 10.98 -9.14
C ASP A 207 5.45 10.83 -8.21
N VAL A 208 5.52 9.88 -7.29
CA VAL A 208 4.50 9.59 -6.29
C VAL A 208 5.11 9.71 -4.90
N LYS A 209 4.50 10.50 -4.04
CA LYS A 209 4.98 10.64 -2.65
C LYS A 209 5.07 9.27 -1.97
N CYS A 210 6.12 9.03 -1.22
CA CYS A 210 6.41 7.79 -0.48
C CYS A 210 6.71 6.56 -1.35
N ASN A 211 6.42 6.57 -2.65
CA ASN A 211 6.68 5.47 -3.57
C ASN A 211 7.78 5.85 -4.56
N PRO A 212 8.91 5.12 -4.59
CA PRO A 212 10.03 5.46 -5.45
C PRO A 212 9.81 5.00 -6.91
N VAL A 213 8.69 5.41 -7.49
CA VAL A 213 8.24 5.04 -8.84
C VAL A 213 8.23 6.23 -9.78
N VAL A 214 8.13 5.97 -11.07
CA VAL A 214 8.04 6.95 -12.14
C VAL A 214 6.82 6.66 -12.99
N LEU A 215 6.09 7.70 -13.40
CA LEU A 215 4.98 7.57 -14.34
C LEU A 215 5.48 7.09 -15.69
N GLY A 216 5.00 5.95 -16.14
CA GLY A 216 5.36 5.35 -17.42
C GLY A 216 4.57 4.10 -17.73
N PHE A 217 4.64 3.70 -18.99
CA PHE A 217 4.06 2.46 -19.50
C PHE A 217 5.14 1.63 -20.17
N LEU A 218 4.98 0.32 -20.18
CA LEU A 218 5.89 -0.58 -20.89
C LEU A 218 5.09 -1.49 -21.82
N LEU A 219 5.37 -1.41 -23.12
CA LEU A 219 4.87 -2.37 -24.12
C LEU A 219 5.94 -3.39 -24.42
N ILE A 220 5.66 -4.65 -24.17
CA ILE A 220 6.42 -5.83 -24.61
C ILE A 220 5.71 -6.40 -25.82
N ASP A 221 6.35 -6.38 -27.01
CA ASP A 221 5.78 -6.88 -28.25
C ASP A 221 6.80 -7.78 -28.98
N GLY A 222 6.66 -9.07 -28.80
CA GLY A 222 7.65 -10.05 -29.26
C GLY A 222 9.03 -9.80 -28.63
N ASN A 223 10.01 -9.43 -29.46
CA ASN A 223 11.38 -9.12 -29.00
C ASN A 223 11.60 -7.62 -28.74
N ARG A 224 10.60 -6.78 -29.01
CA ARG A 224 10.68 -5.33 -28.78
C ARG A 224 10.11 -4.99 -27.41
N ASN A 225 10.74 -4.05 -26.74
CA ASN A 225 10.23 -3.47 -25.50
C ASN A 225 10.31 -1.96 -25.64
N THR A 226 9.24 -1.26 -25.34
CA THR A 226 9.20 0.20 -25.41
C THR A 226 8.70 0.77 -24.10
N LEU A 227 9.56 1.54 -23.46
CA LEU A 227 9.22 2.35 -22.29
C LEU A 227 8.67 3.68 -22.78
N TYR A 228 7.47 4.02 -22.36
CA TYR A 228 6.83 5.31 -22.56
C TYR A 228 6.95 6.12 -21.26
N ILE A 229 7.77 7.16 -21.27
CA ILE A 229 8.09 8.00 -20.11
C ILE A 229 8.19 9.45 -20.56
N GLN A 230 7.85 10.40 -19.69
CA GLN A 230 7.95 11.81 -20.01
C GLN A 230 9.40 12.19 -20.37
N SER A 231 9.54 12.95 -21.46
CA SER A 231 10.85 13.37 -21.98
C SER A 231 11.65 14.13 -20.90
N GLY A 232 12.95 13.85 -20.86
CA GLY A 232 13.90 14.51 -19.96
C GLY A 232 13.94 13.97 -18.53
N LYS A 233 13.16 12.94 -18.17
CA LYS A 233 13.27 12.30 -16.85
C LYS A 233 14.54 11.45 -16.70
N LEU A 234 14.91 10.73 -17.75
CA LEU A 234 16.12 9.89 -17.78
C LEU A 234 17.33 10.66 -18.27
N SER A 235 18.50 10.34 -17.75
CA SER A 235 19.77 10.79 -18.29
C SER A 235 20.08 10.06 -19.62
N GLU A 236 21.00 10.63 -20.44
CA GLU A 236 21.47 9.96 -21.65
C GLU A 236 22.14 8.61 -21.36
N VAL A 237 22.81 8.49 -20.19
CA VAL A 237 23.45 7.26 -19.74
C VAL A 237 22.40 6.20 -19.42
N ASP A 238 21.32 6.57 -18.73
CA ASP A 238 20.22 5.63 -18.42
C ASP A 238 19.50 5.18 -19.68
N VAL A 239 19.24 6.09 -20.62
CA VAL A 239 18.64 5.75 -21.93
C VAL A 239 19.55 4.78 -22.71
N ALA A 240 20.88 5.03 -22.73
CA ALA A 240 21.83 4.12 -23.38
C ALA A 240 21.85 2.74 -22.71
N SER A 241 21.76 2.67 -21.39
CA SER A 241 21.69 1.41 -20.61
C SER A 241 20.41 0.62 -20.91
N LEU A 242 19.26 1.30 -20.97
CA LEU A 242 17.98 0.69 -21.36
C LEU A 242 18.04 0.15 -22.78
N ASN A 243 18.58 0.92 -23.74
CA ASN A 243 18.76 0.49 -25.12
C ASN A 243 19.68 -0.76 -25.22
N ALA A 244 20.77 -0.80 -24.45
CA ALA A 244 21.65 -1.96 -24.37
C ALA A 244 20.94 -3.20 -23.78
N SER A 245 19.93 -3.00 -22.95
CA SER A 245 19.06 -4.05 -22.40
C SER A 245 17.91 -4.43 -23.33
N GLY A 246 17.81 -3.82 -24.52
CA GLY A 246 16.77 -4.07 -25.52
C GLY A 246 15.46 -3.32 -25.25
N VAL A 247 15.50 -2.19 -24.54
CA VAL A 247 14.35 -1.34 -24.24
C VAL A 247 14.51 0.00 -24.94
N THR A 248 13.62 0.33 -25.88
CA THR A 248 13.54 1.65 -26.52
C THR A 248 12.77 2.60 -25.62
N VAL A 249 13.17 3.88 -25.58
CA VAL A 249 12.50 4.92 -24.80
C VAL A 249 11.74 5.86 -25.74
N GLU A 250 10.47 6.09 -25.46
CA GLU A 250 9.58 6.98 -26.20
C GLU A 250 8.84 7.91 -25.23
N ASP A 251 8.22 8.97 -25.77
CA ASP A 251 7.46 9.91 -24.97
C ASP A 251 6.20 9.29 -24.39
N TYR A 252 5.87 9.65 -23.15
CA TYR A 252 4.74 9.14 -22.38
C TYR A 252 3.40 9.20 -23.14
N GLU A 253 3.15 10.32 -23.83
CA GLU A 253 1.91 10.57 -24.56
C GLU A 253 1.69 9.58 -25.73
N LYS A 254 2.74 8.92 -26.22
CA LYS A 254 2.66 7.96 -27.31
C LYS A 254 2.12 6.58 -26.90
N ALA A 255 1.98 6.30 -25.61
CA ALA A 255 1.57 4.99 -25.11
C ALA A 255 0.19 4.55 -25.67
N PHE A 256 -0.79 5.44 -25.67
CA PHE A 256 -2.13 5.17 -26.19
C PHE A 256 -2.16 4.97 -27.71
N GLU A 257 -1.34 5.73 -28.44
CA GLU A 257 -1.20 5.52 -29.88
C GLU A 257 -0.58 4.15 -30.19
N ALA A 258 0.42 3.77 -29.42
CA ALA A 258 1.09 2.48 -29.60
C ALA A 258 0.13 1.30 -29.36
N ILE A 259 -0.76 1.38 -28.39
CA ILE A 259 -1.79 0.37 -28.16
C ILE A 259 -2.73 0.25 -29.36
N ARG A 260 -3.20 1.37 -29.93
CA ARG A 260 -4.06 1.38 -31.12
C ARG A 260 -3.37 0.77 -32.36
N GLN A 261 -2.05 0.71 -32.36
CA GLN A 261 -1.24 0.20 -33.47
C GLN A 261 -0.74 -1.24 -33.27
N VAL A 262 -1.09 -1.89 -32.15
CA VAL A 262 -0.74 -3.30 -31.89
C VAL A 262 -1.34 -4.19 -32.99
N LYS A 263 -0.50 -5.11 -33.53
CA LYS A 263 -0.86 -6.00 -34.64
C LYS A 263 -0.70 -7.48 -34.30
N SER A 264 -0.40 -7.79 -33.05
CA SER A 264 -0.31 -9.17 -32.56
C SER A 264 -1.68 -9.85 -32.62
N GLU A 265 -1.70 -11.17 -32.67
CA GLU A 265 -2.95 -11.94 -32.59
C GLU A 265 -3.69 -11.69 -31.27
N ASN A 266 -2.92 -11.52 -30.19
CA ASN A 266 -3.47 -11.30 -28.87
C ASN A 266 -2.51 -10.46 -28.00
N ILE A 267 -3.06 -9.88 -26.93
CA ILE A 267 -2.34 -9.10 -25.92
C ILE A 267 -2.80 -9.48 -24.51
N LEU A 268 -1.87 -9.60 -23.56
CA LEU A 268 -2.20 -9.78 -22.15
C LEU A 268 -2.34 -8.42 -21.48
N LEU A 269 -3.47 -8.22 -20.79
CA LEU A 269 -3.74 -7.08 -19.91
C LEU A 269 -4.23 -7.58 -18.55
N ASP A 270 -3.75 -6.96 -17.48
CA ASP A 270 -4.25 -7.22 -16.13
C ASP A 270 -5.45 -6.29 -15.86
N PRO A 271 -6.69 -6.80 -15.75
CA PRO A 271 -7.87 -5.96 -15.60
C PRO A 271 -7.93 -5.20 -14.27
N LYS A 272 -7.15 -5.60 -13.27
CA LYS A 272 -7.03 -4.91 -11.98
C LYS A 272 -5.94 -3.82 -11.97
N ARG A 273 -5.03 -3.86 -12.93
CA ARG A 273 -3.84 -3.02 -13.01
C ARG A 273 -3.75 -2.21 -14.30
N THR A 274 -4.78 -2.25 -15.14
CA THR A 274 -4.87 -1.51 -16.40
C THR A 274 -6.10 -0.62 -16.38
N CYS A 275 -5.98 0.63 -16.80
CA CYS A 275 -7.12 1.53 -16.91
C CYS A 275 -7.99 1.18 -18.13
N PHE A 276 -9.29 1.49 -18.03
CA PHE A 276 -10.27 1.18 -19.07
C PHE A 276 -9.92 1.84 -20.42
N ALA A 277 -9.40 3.05 -20.42
CA ALA A 277 -9.03 3.75 -21.66
C ALA A 277 -7.93 3.03 -22.46
N ILE A 278 -6.99 2.34 -21.81
CA ILE A 278 -5.99 1.48 -22.47
C ILE A 278 -6.66 0.22 -23.04
N TYR A 279 -7.54 -0.41 -22.28
CA TYR A 279 -8.26 -1.60 -22.69
C TYR A 279 -9.12 -1.35 -23.93
N ASP A 280 -9.87 -0.26 -23.91
CA ASP A 280 -10.75 0.16 -25.01
C ASP A 280 -9.97 0.63 -26.25
N ALA A 281 -8.72 1.05 -26.09
CA ALA A 281 -7.85 1.43 -27.21
C ALA A 281 -7.26 0.24 -27.98
N VAL A 282 -7.39 -1.00 -27.47
CA VAL A 282 -6.92 -2.20 -28.17
C VAL A 282 -7.76 -2.43 -29.44
N PRO A 283 -7.14 -2.64 -30.63
CA PRO A 283 -7.90 -2.88 -31.84
C PRO A 283 -8.80 -4.13 -31.76
N ASP A 284 -10.01 -4.08 -32.30
CA ASP A 284 -10.98 -5.21 -32.33
C ASP A 284 -10.41 -6.50 -32.94
N SER A 285 -9.40 -6.37 -33.80
CA SER A 285 -8.70 -7.50 -34.42
C SER A 285 -7.72 -8.22 -33.46
N VAL A 286 -7.42 -7.65 -32.27
CA VAL A 286 -6.48 -8.18 -31.31
C VAL A 286 -7.26 -8.76 -30.12
N LYS A 287 -7.10 -10.05 -29.87
CA LYS A 287 -7.76 -10.69 -28.73
C LYS A 287 -7.10 -10.31 -27.42
N ILE A 288 -7.85 -9.77 -26.47
CA ILE A 288 -7.36 -9.51 -25.12
C ILE A 288 -7.38 -10.80 -24.30
N ILE A 289 -6.27 -11.10 -23.65
CA ILE A 289 -6.14 -12.13 -22.62
C ILE A 289 -6.10 -11.40 -21.27
N GLU A 290 -7.17 -11.57 -20.50
CA GLU A 290 -7.27 -11.00 -19.15
C GLU A 290 -6.61 -11.92 -18.15
N ASP A 291 -5.48 -11.50 -17.60
CA ASP A 291 -4.75 -12.26 -16.58
C ASP A 291 -3.84 -11.30 -15.78
N MET A 292 -3.44 -11.74 -14.59
CA MET A 292 -2.49 -10.99 -13.74
C MET A 292 -1.17 -10.75 -14.49
N ASN A 293 -0.59 -9.57 -14.33
CA ASN A 293 0.74 -9.26 -14.86
C ASN A 293 1.76 -10.32 -14.42
N PRO A 294 2.51 -10.93 -15.33
CA PRO A 294 3.54 -11.91 -14.97
C PRO A 294 4.58 -11.37 -13.99
N SER A 295 4.87 -10.06 -14.07
CA SER A 295 5.79 -9.36 -13.18
C SER A 295 5.32 -9.30 -11.72
N THR A 296 4.01 -9.23 -11.48
CA THR A 296 3.46 -9.08 -10.12
C THR A 296 3.90 -10.22 -9.19
N LEU A 297 3.81 -11.47 -9.65
CA LEU A 297 4.26 -12.62 -8.84
C LEU A 297 5.78 -12.75 -8.81
N LEU A 298 6.45 -12.48 -9.94
CA LEU A 298 7.92 -12.53 -10.00
C LEU A 298 8.57 -11.51 -9.07
N LYS A 299 8.00 -10.31 -8.98
CA LYS A 299 8.45 -9.22 -8.09
C LYS A 299 8.18 -9.55 -6.61
N ALA A 300 7.08 -10.21 -6.31
CA ALA A 300 6.70 -10.57 -4.95
C ALA A 300 7.72 -11.53 -4.30
N VAL A 301 8.34 -12.41 -5.09
CA VAL A 301 9.37 -13.35 -4.64
C VAL A 301 10.75 -12.68 -4.76
N LYS A 302 11.27 -12.19 -3.63
CA LYS A 302 12.56 -11.50 -3.55
C LYS A 302 13.70 -12.50 -3.74
N ASN A 303 14.72 -12.10 -4.51
CA ASN A 303 15.96 -12.86 -4.62
C ASN A 303 16.86 -12.63 -3.39
N GLU A 304 17.93 -13.43 -3.25
CA GLU A 304 18.82 -13.36 -2.08
C GLU A 304 19.50 -11.99 -1.91
N THR A 305 19.80 -11.29 -3.02
CA THR A 305 20.37 -9.95 -2.97
C THR A 305 19.36 -8.95 -2.40
N GLU A 306 18.12 -8.97 -2.87
CA GLU A 306 17.05 -8.12 -2.36
C GLU A 306 16.74 -8.42 -0.87
N LEU A 307 16.77 -9.69 -0.46
CA LEU A 307 16.56 -10.08 0.95
C LEU A 307 17.69 -9.58 1.86
N GLU A 308 18.96 -9.71 1.44
CA GLU A 308 20.09 -9.23 2.25
C GLU A 308 20.10 -7.70 2.36
N HIS A 309 19.79 -7.00 1.28
CA HIS A 309 19.60 -5.55 1.32
C HIS A 309 18.44 -5.16 2.25
N THR A 310 17.32 -5.88 2.18
CA THR A 310 16.18 -5.62 3.09
C THR A 310 16.57 -5.82 4.55
N ARG A 311 17.34 -6.86 4.91
CA ARG A 311 17.87 -7.03 6.28
C ARG A 311 18.72 -5.84 6.71
N ASN A 312 19.49 -5.26 5.77
CA ASN A 312 20.28 -4.07 6.04
C ASN A 312 19.40 -2.83 6.25
N ALA A 313 18.37 -2.63 5.43
CA ALA A 313 17.38 -1.57 5.62
C ALA A 313 16.70 -1.66 7.00
N MET A 314 16.33 -2.87 7.44
CA MET A 314 15.72 -3.10 8.75
C MET A 314 16.65 -2.76 9.91
N ARG A 315 17.96 -3.06 9.80
CA ARG A 315 18.95 -2.65 10.81
C ARG A 315 19.09 -1.13 10.88
N LYS A 316 19.17 -0.45 9.73
CA LYS A 316 19.22 1.02 9.66
C LYS A 316 17.97 1.63 10.30
N ASP A 317 16.80 1.18 9.89
CA ASP A 317 15.53 1.67 10.45
C ASP A 317 15.41 1.43 11.95
N GLY A 318 15.87 0.28 12.45
CA GLY A 318 15.93 -0.04 13.87
C GLY A 318 16.82 0.92 14.67
N VAL A 319 17.92 1.40 14.10
CA VAL A 319 18.76 2.45 14.72
C VAL A 319 17.98 3.76 14.83
N ALA A 320 17.29 4.20 13.78
CA ALA A 320 16.47 5.42 13.81
C ALA A 320 15.36 5.32 14.84
N LEU A 321 14.66 4.18 14.90
CA LEU A 321 13.59 3.93 15.87
C LEU A 321 14.11 3.88 17.31
N THR A 322 15.28 3.30 17.56
CA THR A 322 15.90 3.29 18.88
C THR A 322 16.21 4.71 19.37
N LYS A 323 16.82 5.54 18.50
CA LYS A 323 17.08 6.96 18.80
C LYS A 323 15.78 7.72 19.05
N PHE A 324 14.77 7.46 18.25
CA PHE A 324 13.47 8.11 18.35
C PHE A 324 12.76 7.76 19.66
N PHE A 325 12.63 6.48 20.03
CA PHE A 325 11.92 6.09 21.25
C PHE A 325 12.66 6.54 22.52
N LYS A 326 14.00 6.51 22.51
CA LYS A 326 14.81 7.10 23.60
C LYS A 326 14.53 8.59 23.72
N TRP A 327 14.62 9.34 22.62
CA TRP A 327 14.34 10.77 22.60
C TRP A 327 12.92 11.10 23.06
N LEU A 328 11.93 10.33 22.61
CA LEU A 328 10.53 10.50 23.01
C LEU A 328 10.35 10.36 24.52
N GLU A 329 10.89 9.30 25.11
CA GLU A 329 10.83 9.03 26.55
C GLU A 329 11.46 10.18 27.39
N GLU A 330 12.59 10.73 26.94
CA GLU A 330 13.29 11.81 27.61
C GLU A 330 12.57 13.16 27.49
N ASN A 331 11.76 13.37 26.47
CA ASN A 331 11.20 14.69 26.18
C ASN A 331 9.68 14.80 26.37
N VAL A 332 8.94 13.70 26.50
CA VAL A 332 7.47 13.73 26.61
C VAL A 332 6.98 14.52 27.83
N ALA A 333 7.73 14.50 28.92
CA ALA A 333 7.39 15.25 30.14
C ALA A 333 7.49 16.78 30.00
N SER A 334 8.12 17.28 28.93
CA SER A 334 8.21 18.72 28.64
C SER A 334 6.84 19.34 28.31
N GLY A 335 5.87 18.51 27.81
CA GLY A 335 4.56 18.97 27.37
C GLY A 335 4.58 19.75 26.04
N SER A 336 5.72 19.74 25.32
CA SER A 336 5.88 20.46 24.04
C SER A 336 5.76 19.56 22.81
N LEU A 337 5.67 18.23 22.99
CA LEU A 337 5.57 17.28 21.88
C LEU A 337 4.13 17.11 21.42
N SER A 338 3.96 16.96 20.13
CA SER A 338 2.68 16.65 19.48
C SER A 338 2.85 15.52 18.48
N GLU A 339 1.74 14.95 18.02
CA GLU A 339 1.73 13.86 17.01
C GLU A 339 2.50 14.25 15.75
N ILE A 340 2.30 15.48 15.23
CA ILE A 340 3.05 15.99 14.08
C ILE A 340 4.54 16.11 14.41
N SER A 341 4.89 16.73 15.54
CA SER A 341 6.29 16.97 15.86
C SER A 341 7.11 15.68 16.08
N ILE A 342 6.48 14.62 16.61
CA ILE A 342 7.16 13.33 16.76
C ILE A 342 7.29 12.59 15.44
N ALA A 343 6.32 12.71 14.53
CA ALA A 343 6.41 12.15 13.18
C ALA A 343 7.56 12.81 12.38
N GLU A 344 7.67 14.14 12.43
CA GLU A 344 8.77 14.88 11.82
C GLU A 344 10.13 14.49 12.42
N ARG A 345 10.19 14.32 13.76
CA ARG A 345 11.43 13.91 14.43
C ARG A 345 11.86 12.51 14.05
N LEU A 346 10.94 11.57 13.90
CA LEU A 346 11.25 10.22 13.42
C LEU A 346 11.80 10.26 11.99
N GLN A 347 11.17 11.02 11.08
CA GLN A 347 11.69 11.21 9.74
C GLN A 347 13.10 11.82 9.75
N GLN A 348 13.38 12.76 10.66
CA GLN A 348 14.71 13.34 10.80
C GLN A 348 15.74 12.28 11.20
N PHE A 349 15.46 11.42 12.19
CA PHE A 349 16.37 10.33 12.58
C PHE A 349 16.62 9.34 11.44
N ARG A 350 15.60 9.03 10.62
CA ARG A 350 15.75 8.22 9.40
C ARG A 350 16.65 8.89 8.38
N SER A 351 16.51 10.21 8.19
CA SER A 351 17.28 10.97 7.21
C SER A 351 18.77 11.08 7.53
N GLU A 352 19.18 10.80 8.78
CA GLU A 352 20.57 10.73 9.20
C GLU A 352 21.29 9.44 8.72
N LEU A 353 20.52 8.44 8.24
CA LEU A 353 21.07 7.13 7.90
C LEU A 353 21.38 7.04 6.41
N ASP A 354 22.48 6.37 6.11
CA ASP A 354 22.95 6.18 4.74
C ASP A 354 21.92 5.45 3.87
N GLY A 355 21.69 5.97 2.66
CA GLY A 355 20.76 5.40 1.70
C GLY A 355 19.29 5.69 1.98
N PHE A 356 18.94 6.48 2.99
CA PHE A 356 17.56 6.95 3.17
C PHE A 356 17.14 7.87 2.02
N VAL A 357 15.96 7.64 1.47
CA VAL A 357 15.40 8.41 0.34
C VAL A 357 14.19 9.23 0.75
N ASP A 358 13.21 8.58 1.40
CA ASP A 358 11.96 9.20 1.87
C ASP A 358 11.30 8.29 2.92
N ILE A 359 10.17 8.71 3.47
CA ILE A 359 9.27 7.83 4.21
C ILE A 359 8.54 6.88 3.24
N SER A 360 8.17 5.67 3.68
CA SER A 360 7.42 4.71 2.85
C SER A 360 5.91 4.98 2.85
N PHE A 361 5.42 5.71 3.85
CA PHE A 361 4.07 6.28 3.96
C PHE A 361 4.05 7.37 5.03
N ASP A 362 2.99 8.19 5.05
CA ASP A 362 2.83 9.22 6.09
C ASP A 362 2.75 8.57 7.47
N THR A 363 3.63 8.95 8.39
CA THR A 363 3.69 8.38 9.74
C THR A 363 2.36 8.52 10.48
N ILE A 364 1.84 7.42 10.99
CA ILE A 364 0.69 7.37 11.88
C ILE A 364 1.20 7.47 13.32
N ALA A 365 1.01 8.62 13.95
CA ALA A 365 1.34 8.85 15.34
C ALA A 365 0.03 9.09 16.10
N GLY A 366 -0.60 8.01 16.57
CA GLY A 366 -1.92 8.05 17.22
C GLY A 366 -1.81 8.05 18.73
N TYR A 367 -2.01 9.20 19.37
CA TYR A 367 -2.02 9.33 20.81
C TYR A 367 -3.44 9.13 21.37
N LEU A 368 -3.59 8.26 22.38
CA LEU A 368 -4.87 7.91 22.99
C LEU A 368 -5.93 7.52 21.94
N GLU A 369 -7.08 8.24 21.91
CA GLU A 369 -8.20 7.99 21.01
C GLU A 369 -7.83 8.01 19.52
N HIS A 370 -6.83 8.79 19.13
CA HIS A 370 -6.34 8.82 17.75
C HIS A 370 -5.69 7.50 17.34
N GLY A 371 -5.10 6.75 18.27
CA GLY A 371 -4.62 5.39 18.02
C GLY A 371 -5.71 4.41 17.61
N ALA A 372 -7.00 4.70 17.92
CA ALA A 372 -8.12 3.89 17.50
C ALA A 372 -8.51 4.07 16.02
N LEU A 373 -7.86 4.98 15.31
CA LEU A 373 -8.04 5.24 13.88
C LEU A 373 -6.89 4.57 13.11
N PRO A 374 -7.10 3.41 12.47
CA PRO A 374 -5.99 2.62 11.89
C PRO A 374 -5.10 3.37 10.90
N HIS A 375 -5.69 4.31 10.14
CA HIS A 375 -4.99 5.15 9.16
C HIS A 375 -5.04 6.63 9.56
N TYR A 376 -4.91 6.91 10.86
CA TYR A 376 -4.90 8.27 11.37
C TYR A 376 -3.77 9.10 10.74
N LYS A 377 -4.12 10.32 10.36
CA LYS A 377 -3.14 11.33 9.95
C LYS A 377 -3.42 12.61 10.72
N ALA A 378 -2.47 13.02 11.55
CA ALA A 378 -2.56 14.28 12.27
C ALA A 378 -2.59 15.46 11.27
N THR A 379 -3.51 16.40 11.52
CA THR A 379 -3.61 17.70 10.83
C THR A 379 -3.42 18.81 11.86
N ASP A 380 -3.26 20.06 11.42
CA ASP A 380 -3.17 21.20 12.33
C ASP A 380 -4.35 21.26 13.31
N GLU A 381 -5.54 20.83 12.87
CA GLU A 381 -6.76 20.81 13.69
C GLU A 381 -6.84 19.65 14.65
N SER A 382 -6.37 18.44 14.24
CA SER A 382 -6.48 17.21 15.04
C SER A 382 -5.24 16.92 15.88
N ASN A 383 -4.13 17.62 15.66
CA ASN A 383 -2.81 17.39 16.26
C ASN A 383 -2.83 17.42 17.80
N ALA A 384 -2.78 16.26 18.43
CA ALA A 384 -2.81 16.17 19.88
C ALA A 384 -1.43 16.47 20.51
N THR A 385 -1.44 17.21 21.63
CA THR A 385 -0.25 17.37 22.47
C THR A 385 -0.06 16.15 23.35
N LEU A 386 1.12 15.54 23.31
CA LEU A 386 1.47 14.38 24.11
C LEU A 386 1.64 14.74 25.59
N LYS A 387 1.17 13.86 26.45
CA LYS A 387 1.32 13.95 27.91
C LYS A 387 1.98 12.67 28.43
N PRO A 388 2.64 12.69 29.62
CA PRO A 388 3.21 11.48 30.23
C PRO A 388 2.10 10.57 30.80
N ALA A 389 1.20 10.08 29.95
CA ALA A 389 0.07 9.22 30.30
C ALA A 389 -0.47 8.49 29.05
N GLY A 390 -0.96 7.27 29.22
CA GLY A 390 -1.65 6.47 28.20
C GLY A 390 -0.75 5.89 27.13
N LEU A 391 -1.36 5.41 26.07
CA LEU A 391 -0.70 4.74 24.96
C LEU A 391 -0.44 5.69 23.78
N LEU A 392 0.68 5.47 23.12
CA LEU A 392 1.01 6.05 21.82
C LEU A 392 1.25 4.90 20.83
N LEU A 393 0.49 4.87 19.75
CA LEU A 393 0.72 4.01 18.59
C LEU A 393 1.56 4.79 17.58
N VAL A 394 2.68 4.22 17.15
CA VAL A 394 3.51 4.76 16.06
C VAL A 394 3.65 3.70 14.98
N ASP A 395 3.07 4.00 13.82
CA ASP A 395 3.18 3.21 12.61
C ASP A 395 3.90 4.03 11.54
N SER A 396 4.99 3.50 11.00
CA SER A 396 5.90 4.27 10.16
C SER A 396 6.85 3.39 9.37
N GLY A 397 7.39 3.93 8.29
CA GLY A 397 8.39 3.23 7.52
C GLY A 397 9.27 4.17 6.71
N GLY A 398 10.33 3.64 6.14
CA GLY A 398 11.28 4.37 5.30
C GLY A 398 11.55 3.66 3.97
N GLN A 399 11.79 4.46 2.94
CA GLN A 399 12.37 4.05 1.68
C GLN A 399 13.88 4.22 1.76
N TYR A 400 14.60 3.12 1.72
CA TYR A 400 16.05 3.08 1.63
C TYR A 400 16.47 2.50 0.27
N LEU A 401 17.66 2.83 -0.22
CA LEU A 401 18.23 2.14 -1.40
C LEU A 401 18.31 0.63 -1.20
N ASP A 402 18.39 0.20 0.06
CA ASP A 402 18.42 -1.20 0.49
C ASP A 402 17.04 -1.86 0.63
N GLY A 403 15.93 -1.12 0.51
CA GLY A 403 14.59 -1.68 0.63
C GLY A 403 13.58 -0.75 1.26
N THR A 404 12.38 -1.26 1.47
CA THR A 404 11.25 -0.56 2.08
C THR A 404 11.01 -1.12 3.48
N THR A 405 10.84 -0.25 4.49
CA THR A 405 10.47 -0.67 5.84
C THR A 405 9.04 -0.28 6.18
N ASP A 406 8.45 -1.05 7.07
CA ASP A 406 7.12 -0.88 7.62
C ASP A 406 7.09 -1.47 9.02
N ILE A 407 6.61 -0.71 10.00
CA ILE A 407 6.62 -1.14 11.40
C ILE A 407 5.61 -0.37 12.23
N THR A 408 4.86 -1.08 13.04
CA THR A 408 4.07 -0.48 14.12
C THR A 408 4.58 -0.91 15.48
N ARG A 409 4.72 0.06 16.37
CA ARG A 409 4.95 -0.16 17.81
C ARG A 409 3.98 0.66 18.65
N VAL A 410 3.62 0.10 19.80
CA VAL A 410 2.87 0.83 20.83
C VAL A 410 3.76 0.96 22.05
N VAL A 411 3.85 2.16 22.57
CA VAL A 411 4.59 2.48 23.81
C VAL A 411 3.68 3.17 24.80
N SER A 412 4.00 2.99 26.09
CA SER A 412 3.36 3.73 27.18
C SER A 412 4.09 5.05 27.38
N LEU A 413 3.35 6.14 27.44
CA LEU A 413 3.88 7.45 27.85
C LEU A 413 3.73 7.69 29.37
N GLY A 414 3.17 6.71 30.09
CA GLY A 414 2.95 6.77 31.54
C GLY A 414 2.04 5.64 32.02
N ASN A 415 1.18 5.93 32.99
CA ASN A 415 0.29 4.92 33.54
C ASN A 415 -0.74 4.43 32.51
N ILE A 416 -0.92 3.13 32.45
CA ILE A 416 -1.94 2.45 31.62
C ILE A 416 -2.92 1.66 32.49
N THR A 417 -4.09 1.41 31.97
CA THR A 417 -5.14 0.60 32.59
C THR A 417 -4.87 -0.90 32.47
N ALA A 418 -5.53 -1.70 33.28
CA ALA A 418 -5.48 -3.15 33.18
C ALA A 418 -6.05 -3.65 31.83
N GLU A 419 -7.05 -2.96 31.27
CA GLU A 419 -7.65 -3.33 29.98
C GLU A 419 -6.70 -3.05 28.82
N GLU A 420 -6.02 -1.91 28.80
CA GLU A 420 -4.98 -1.60 27.81
C GLU A 420 -3.86 -2.66 27.83
N ARG A 421 -3.44 -3.09 29.01
CA ARG A 421 -2.42 -4.15 29.19
C ARG A 421 -2.90 -5.49 28.65
N ILE A 422 -4.16 -5.87 28.93
CA ILE A 422 -4.76 -7.11 28.40
C ILE A 422 -4.81 -7.05 26.86
N ASP A 423 -5.34 -5.96 26.30
CA ASP A 423 -5.50 -5.80 24.87
C ASP A 423 -4.14 -5.77 24.15
N TYR A 424 -3.13 -5.06 24.69
CA TYR A 424 -1.76 -5.08 24.17
C TYR A 424 -1.20 -6.52 24.11
N THR A 425 -1.37 -7.27 25.19
CA THR A 425 -0.83 -8.63 25.27
C THR A 425 -1.54 -9.59 24.31
N LEU A 426 -2.84 -9.42 24.07
CA LEU A 426 -3.58 -10.23 23.08
C LEU A 426 -3.12 -9.93 21.66
N VAL A 427 -2.88 -8.67 21.30
CA VAL A 427 -2.33 -8.28 20.01
C VAL A 427 -0.92 -8.85 19.85
N LEU A 428 -0.05 -8.67 20.85
CA LEU A 428 1.29 -9.26 20.85
C LEU A 428 1.26 -10.78 20.67
N LYS A 429 0.37 -11.48 21.37
CA LYS A 429 0.19 -12.93 21.21
C LYS A 429 -0.19 -13.28 19.78
N GLY A 430 -1.06 -12.50 19.14
CA GLY A 430 -1.41 -12.65 17.72
C GLY A 430 -0.20 -12.46 16.80
N THR A 431 0.59 -11.42 17.01
CA THR A 431 1.83 -11.16 16.26
C THR A 431 2.81 -12.32 16.37
N ILE A 432 3.00 -12.88 17.57
CA ILE A 432 3.89 -14.02 17.80
C ILE A 432 3.38 -15.28 17.10
N GLU A 433 2.09 -15.62 17.25
CA GLU A 433 1.50 -16.82 16.62
C GLU A 433 1.58 -16.75 15.08
N GLY A 434 1.35 -15.56 14.49
CA GLY A 434 1.52 -15.35 13.06
C GLY A 434 2.97 -15.48 12.61
N SER A 435 3.90 -14.83 13.32
CA SER A 435 5.33 -14.80 12.98
C SER A 435 6.05 -16.14 13.18
N THR A 436 5.50 -17.01 14.02
CA THR A 436 6.08 -18.34 14.33
C THR A 436 5.33 -19.49 13.67
N ALA A 437 4.37 -19.21 12.79
CA ALA A 437 3.61 -20.23 12.11
C ALA A 437 4.51 -21.10 11.22
N ILE A 438 4.36 -22.43 11.35
CA ILE A 438 4.93 -23.41 10.43
C ILE A 438 3.77 -23.97 9.60
N PHE A 439 3.92 -23.99 8.29
CA PHE A 439 2.84 -24.36 7.38
C PHE A 439 3.32 -25.10 6.15
N PRO A 440 2.50 -25.97 5.54
CA PRO A 440 2.87 -26.66 4.31
C PRO A 440 2.90 -25.69 3.12
N LYS A 441 3.78 -25.95 2.17
CA LYS A 441 3.81 -25.26 0.87
C LYS A 441 2.44 -25.30 0.22
N GLY A 442 2.04 -24.18 -0.38
CA GLY A 442 0.71 -24.01 -0.94
C GLY A 442 -0.32 -23.44 0.04
N THR A 443 0.08 -23.11 1.27
CA THR A 443 -0.77 -22.36 2.20
C THR A 443 -1.06 -20.96 1.65
N ARG A 444 -2.28 -20.46 1.90
CA ARG A 444 -2.74 -19.12 1.49
C ARG A 444 -2.75 -18.16 2.67
N GLY A 445 -2.67 -16.87 2.38
CA GLY A 445 -2.60 -15.85 3.41
C GLY A 445 -3.79 -15.82 4.38
N TYR A 446 -5.01 -16.18 3.96
CA TYR A 446 -6.17 -16.25 4.87
C TYR A 446 -6.03 -17.30 5.98
N GLN A 447 -5.20 -18.34 5.77
CA GLN A 447 -4.93 -19.35 6.79
C GLN A 447 -4.00 -18.80 7.88
N ILE A 448 -3.00 -18.00 7.49
CA ILE A 448 -2.11 -17.30 8.45
C ILE A 448 -2.88 -16.18 9.18
N ASP A 449 -3.76 -15.45 8.47
CA ASP A 449 -4.66 -14.45 9.07
C ASP A 449 -5.49 -15.06 10.21
N ALA A 450 -6.08 -16.25 10.00
CA ALA A 450 -6.86 -16.93 11.02
C ALA A 450 -6.02 -17.34 12.25
N ILE A 451 -4.79 -17.82 12.05
CA ILE A 451 -3.85 -18.13 13.12
C ILE A 451 -3.54 -16.88 13.95
N THR A 452 -3.25 -15.78 13.29
CA THR A 452 -2.91 -14.49 13.92
C THR A 452 -4.11 -13.90 14.70
N ARG A 453 -5.33 -14.03 14.18
CA ARG A 453 -6.56 -13.56 14.85
C ARG A 453 -7.00 -14.43 16.03
N HIS A 454 -6.63 -15.69 16.03
CA HIS A 454 -7.15 -16.65 17.00
C HIS A 454 -7.01 -16.22 18.48
N PRO A 455 -5.89 -15.63 18.96
CA PRO A 455 -5.77 -15.13 20.31
C PRO A 455 -6.82 -14.06 20.67
N LEU A 456 -7.13 -13.15 19.74
CA LEU A 456 -8.14 -12.12 19.92
C LEU A 456 -9.57 -12.73 19.90
N TRP A 457 -9.85 -13.60 18.92
CA TRP A 457 -11.16 -14.28 18.82
C TRP A 457 -11.48 -15.11 20.04
N SER A 458 -10.47 -15.77 20.65
CA SER A 458 -10.65 -16.54 21.88
C SER A 458 -11.14 -15.68 23.07
N LYS A 459 -11.00 -14.36 22.96
CA LYS A 459 -11.46 -13.36 23.95
C LYS A 459 -12.57 -12.46 23.40
N LEU A 460 -13.24 -12.86 22.31
CA LEU A 460 -14.34 -12.13 21.66
C LEU A 460 -13.92 -10.72 21.20
N ARG A 461 -12.70 -10.59 20.71
CA ARG A 461 -12.14 -9.36 20.14
C ARG A 461 -11.79 -9.59 18.68
N ASN A 462 -11.85 -8.53 17.87
CA ASN A 462 -11.54 -8.58 16.44
C ASN A 462 -11.06 -7.23 15.93
N TYR A 463 -10.46 -7.21 14.72
CA TYR A 463 -10.10 -5.99 13.99
C TYR A 463 -10.58 -6.05 12.54
N GLY A 464 -10.82 -4.88 11.93
CA GLY A 464 -11.50 -4.75 10.64
C GLY A 464 -10.57 -4.75 9.42
N HIS A 465 -9.25 -4.65 9.59
CA HIS A 465 -8.29 -4.65 8.47
C HIS A 465 -7.67 -6.04 8.25
N GLY A 466 -6.86 -6.19 7.21
CA GLY A 466 -6.05 -7.39 6.99
C GLY A 466 -4.99 -7.56 8.07
N THR A 467 -4.55 -8.79 8.28
CA THR A 467 -3.42 -9.09 9.18
C THR A 467 -2.08 -8.68 8.59
N GLY A 468 -2.00 -8.52 7.26
CA GLY A 468 -0.78 -8.11 6.60
C GLY A 468 -0.87 -8.09 5.07
N HIS A 469 0.13 -7.51 4.47
CA HIS A 469 0.29 -7.31 3.03
C HIS A 469 1.73 -7.57 2.61
N GLY A 470 1.93 -7.80 1.31
CA GLY A 470 3.28 -7.84 0.75
C GLY A 470 3.96 -6.48 0.80
N VAL A 471 5.29 -6.48 0.81
CA VAL A 471 6.12 -5.26 0.81
C VAL A 471 7.13 -5.33 -0.33
N GLY A 472 7.27 -4.23 -1.06
CA GLY A 472 8.19 -4.10 -2.19
C GLY A 472 9.64 -3.94 -1.77
N PHE A 473 10.57 -4.22 -2.68
CA PHE A 473 11.99 -3.94 -2.51
C PHE A 473 12.31 -2.55 -3.06
N PHE A 474 12.46 -1.58 -2.17
CA PHE A 474 12.59 -0.16 -2.53
C PHE A 474 11.53 0.23 -3.58
N LEU A 475 10.26 -0.11 -3.24
CA LEU A 475 9.05 0.09 -4.03
C LEU A 475 7.87 0.37 -3.09
N ASN A 476 6.64 0.06 -3.53
CA ASN A 476 5.44 0.28 -2.75
C ASN A 476 5.48 -0.47 -1.42
N VAL A 477 5.12 0.20 -0.34
CA VAL A 477 4.94 -0.44 0.98
C VAL A 477 3.84 -1.50 0.91
N HIS A 478 2.74 -1.22 0.23
CA HIS A 478 1.71 -2.19 -0.08
C HIS A 478 1.99 -2.85 -1.44
N GLU A 479 2.45 -4.08 -1.44
CA GLU A 479 2.75 -4.86 -2.63
C GLU A 479 1.92 -6.15 -2.67
N GLY A 480 1.16 -6.35 -3.75
CA GLY A 480 0.52 -7.64 -4.03
C GLY A 480 1.45 -8.65 -4.73
N PRO A 481 0.94 -9.85 -5.06
CA PRO A 481 -0.47 -10.26 -5.02
C PRO A 481 -0.89 -10.95 -3.71
N HIS A 482 0.05 -11.31 -2.84
CA HIS A 482 -0.21 -12.01 -1.58
C HIS A 482 -0.60 -11.02 -0.49
N VAL A 483 -1.54 -11.42 0.34
CA VAL A 483 -2.00 -10.67 1.52
C VAL A 483 -2.38 -11.67 2.62
N PHE A 484 -2.21 -11.27 3.87
CA PHE A 484 -2.78 -12.01 5.02
C PHE A 484 -4.06 -11.31 5.44
N ASN A 485 -5.19 -11.86 5.02
CA ASN A 485 -6.47 -11.21 5.27
C ASN A 485 -7.60 -12.26 5.23
N ALA A 486 -8.75 -11.95 5.82
CA ALA A 486 -9.89 -12.88 5.90
C ALA A 486 -10.51 -13.21 4.53
N ALA A 487 -10.27 -12.42 3.48
CA ALA A 487 -10.71 -12.73 2.13
C ALA A 487 -9.91 -13.93 1.57
N ALA A 488 -10.60 -14.88 0.96
CA ALA A 488 -10.00 -16.09 0.39
C ALA A 488 -9.29 -15.78 -0.95
N ILE A 489 -8.19 -15.04 -0.89
CA ILE A 489 -7.34 -14.78 -2.06
C ILE A 489 -6.54 -16.04 -2.38
N ASP A 490 -6.70 -16.55 -3.62
CA ASP A 490 -6.05 -17.81 -4.06
C ASP A 490 -4.62 -17.59 -4.58
N ILE A 491 -3.79 -16.99 -3.75
CA ILE A 491 -2.35 -16.82 -3.99
C ILE A 491 -1.59 -17.63 -2.93
N PRO A 492 -0.83 -18.66 -3.32
CA PRO A 492 -0.01 -19.40 -2.37
C PRO A 492 1.15 -18.53 -1.86
N ILE A 493 1.54 -18.74 -0.61
CA ILE A 493 2.76 -18.16 -0.05
C ILE A 493 3.95 -18.90 -0.66
N GLU A 494 4.88 -18.16 -1.27
CA GLU A 494 6.11 -18.67 -1.86
C GLU A 494 7.33 -18.21 -1.05
N ALA A 495 8.39 -19.02 -1.03
CA ALA A 495 9.64 -18.65 -0.37
C ALA A 495 10.23 -17.37 -0.99
N GLY A 496 10.68 -16.43 -0.16
CA GLY A 496 11.18 -15.12 -0.58
C GLY A 496 10.13 -14.01 -0.59
N MET A 497 8.84 -14.30 -0.35
CA MET A 497 7.84 -13.26 -0.18
C MET A 497 8.02 -12.54 1.15
N ILE A 498 8.03 -11.21 1.12
CA ILE A 498 8.04 -10.35 2.32
C ILE A 498 6.60 -9.94 2.61
N THR A 499 6.19 -10.08 3.88
CA THR A 499 4.80 -9.79 4.29
C THR A 499 4.81 -9.13 5.67
N SER A 500 3.92 -8.17 5.91
CA SER A 500 3.65 -7.65 7.25
C SER A 500 2.82 -8.66 8.07
N ILE A 501 3.03 -8.66 9.38
CA ILE A 501 2.16 -9.30 10.38
C ILE A 501 1.82 -8.23 11.39
N GLU A 502 0.63 -7.65 11.27
CA GLU A 502 0.19 -6.42 11.93
C GLU A 502 -1.21 -6.54 12.57
N PRO A 503 -1.49 -7.55 13.40
CA PRO A 503 -2.77 -7.60 14.08
C PRO A 503 -2.98 -6.34 14.92
N GLY A 504 -4.24 -5.93 15.09
CA GLY A 504 -4.57 -4.75 15.87
C GLY A 504 -5.80 -4.94 16.75
N LEU A 505 -6.07 -3.94 17.59
CA LEU A 505 -7.29 -3.82 18.37
C LEU A 505 -7.57 -2.32 18.58
N TYR A 506 -8.77 -1.89 18.30
CA TYR A 506 -9.13 -0.49 18.30
C TYR A 506 -10.41 -0.27 19.11
N ARG A 507 -10.31 0.59 20.15
CA ARG A 507 -11.43 1.02 20.96
C ARG A 507 -11.75 2.46 20.63
N GLU A 508 -12.75 2.66 19.81
CA GLU A 508 -13.19 3.99 19.36
C GLU A 508 -13.35 4.96 20.53
N GLY A 509 -12.76 6.14 20.40
CA GLY A 509 -12.75 7.18 21.42
C GLY A 509 -11.91 6.88 22.67
N GLN A 510 -11.05 5.84 22.64
CA GLN A 510 -10.21 5.46 23.77
C GLN A 510 -8.74 5.26 23.35
N TYR A 511 -8.40 4.18 22.63
CA TYR A 511 -7.05 3.85 22.22
C TYR A 511 -7.03 2.81 21.09
N GLY A 512 -5.88 2.72 20.41
CA GLY A 512 -5.59 1.64 19.48
C GLY A 512 -4.26 0.97 19.78
N ILE A 513 -4.19 -0.30 19.42
CA ILE A 513 -3.00 -1.13 19.56
C ILE A 513 -2.79 -1.86 18.25
N ARG A 514 -1.58 -1.75 17.67
CA ARG A 514 -1.06 -2.56 16.56
C ARG A 514 0.39 -2.89 16.86
N ILE A 515 0.78 -4.13 16.66
CA ILE A 515 2.16 -4.57 16.81
C ILE A 515 2.52 -5.30 15.53
N GLU A 516 3.48 -4.75 14.82
CA GLU A 516 3.81 -5.17 13.48
C GLU A 516 5.28 -5.54 13.32
N ASN A 517 5.54 -6.63 12.62
CA ASN A 517 6.82 -6.97 12.06
C ASN A 517 6.68 -7.37 10.60
N LEU A 518 7.68 -7.04 9.79
CA LEU A 518 7.87 -7.66 8.49
C LEU A 518 8.56 -9.01 8.65
N VAL A 519 8.08 -9.98 7.91
CA VAL A 519 8.65 -11.32 7.83
C VAL A 519 8.88 -11.72 6.37
N HIS A 520 9.85 -12.60 6.09
CA HIS A 520 9.90 -13.29 4.81
C HIS A 520 9.71 -14.79 4.99
N SER A 521 9.00 -15.39 4.05
CA SER A 521 8.75 -16.84 4.03
C SER A 521 9.95 -17.60 3.48
N LYS A 522 10.29 -18.70 4.10
CA LYS A 522 11.39 -19.60 3.67
C LYS A 522 11.02 -21.07 3.86
N VAL A 523 11.70 -21.96 3.13
CA VAL A 523 11.57 -23.41 3.31
C VAL A 523 12.33 -23.83 4.57
N VAL A 524 11.68 -24.61 5.42
CA VAL A 524 12.28 -25.18 6.65
C VAL A 524 12.76 -26.60 6.40
N GLU A 525 11.87 -27.47 5.90
CA GLU A 525 12.11 -28.88 5.78
C GLU A 525 11.22 -29.50 4.70
N SER A 526 11.75 -30.52 4.03
CA SER A 526 10.98 -31.42 3.16
C SER A 526 11.02 -32.83 3.73
N ASN A 527 9.85 -33.42 3.99
CA ASN A 527 9.72 -34.75 4.56
C ASN A 527 8.60 -35.54 3.89
N TYR A 528 8.23 -36.71 4.47
CA TYR A 528 7.17 -37.59 3.94
C TYR A 528 5.81 -36.86 3.77
N PHE A 529 5.51 -35.85 4.58
CA PHE A 529 4.24 -35.10 4.54
C PHE A 529 4.28 -33.91 3.58
N GLY A 530 5.43 -33.60 2.97
CA GLY A 530 5.61 -32.52 2.02
C GLY A 530 6.69 -31.51 2.40
N GLU A 531 6.72 -30.40 1.70
CA GLU A 531 7.60 -29.25 1.97
C GLU A 531 6.92 -28.31 2.97
N PHE A 532 7.61 -27.94 4.03
CA PHE A 532 7.15 -27.04 5.07
C PHE A 532 7.92 -25.72 5.03
N MET A 533 7.23 -24.67 5.36
CA MET A 533 7.72 -23.30 5.39
C MET A 533 7.50 -22.68 6.76
N ASP A 534 8.31 -21.68 7.09
CA ASP A 534 8.12 -20.76 8.21
C ASP A 534 8.46 -19.32 7.80
N PHE A 535 8.55 -18.44 8.79
CA PHE A 535 8.92 -17.06 8.61
C PHE A 535 10.23 -16.72 9.33
N GLU A 536 11.10 -15.96 8.67
CA GLU A 536 12.17 -15.20 9.30
C GLU A 536 11.66 -13.78 9.58
N THR A 537 11.74 -13.32 10.82
CA THR A 537 11.42 -11.94 11.17
C THR A 537 12.53 -11.01 10.68
N LEU A 538 12.16 -9.99 9.91
CA LEU A 538 13.08 -9.00 9.34
C LEU A 538 13.19 -7.73 10.20
N THR A 539 12.09 -7.31 10.81
CA THR A 539 12.01 -6.05 11.58
C THR A 539 12.90 -6.10 12.81
N VAL A 540 13.77 -5.10 12.95
CA VAL A 540 14.73 -4.99 14.06
C VAL A 540 14.36 -3.79 14.94
N CYS A 541 13.37 -3.98 15.80
CA CYS A 541 12.95 -2.97 16.78
C CYS A 541 12.36 -3.65 18.01
N TYR A 542 12.74 -3.23 19.20
CA TYR A 542 12.25 -3.86 20.43
C TYR A 542 10.73 -3.80 20.54
N ILE A 543 10.16 -4.81 21.20
CA ILE A 543 8.76 -4.84 21.59
C ILE A 543 8.69 -4.50 23.09
N ALA A 544 7.87 -3.50 23.45
CA ALA A 544 7.73 -3.02 24.81
C ALA A 544 7.20 -4.11 25.75
N THR A 545 7.97 -4.46 26.76
CA THR A 545 7.66 -5.53 27.72
C THR A 545 6.96 -5.04 28.98
N ASP A 546 7.06 -3.76 29.29
CA ASP A 546 6.38 -3.10 30.40
C ASP A 546 4.85 -3.04 30.25
N LEU A 547 4.35 -3.22 29.02
CA LEU A 547 2.94 -3.31 28.68
C LEU A 547 2.36 -4.74 28.78
N VAL A 548 3.19 -5.76 29.01
CA VAL A 548 2.79 -7.16 28.96
C VAL A 548 2.12 -7.63 30.25
N ASP A 549 0.98 -8.28 30.13
CA ASP A 549 0.40 -9.15 31.17
C ASP A 549 0.88 -10.59 30.96
N LYS A 550 1.87 -11.00 31.76
CA LYS A 550 2.47 -12.34 31.68
C LYS A 550 1.48 -13.48 31.89
N THR A 551 0.36 -13.24 32.55
CA THR A 551 -0.65 -14.26 32.82
C THR A 551 -1.45 -14.68 31.57
N ILE A 552 -1.38 -13.89 30.50
CA ILE A 552 -2.04 -14.14 29.21
C ILE A 552 -1.14 -14.94 28.26
N LEU A 553 0.18 -14.81 28.42
CA LEU A 553 1.17 -15.49 27.58
C LEU A 553 1.48 -16.90 28.11
N ASP A 554 1.63 -17.82 27.17
CA ASP A 554 2.22 -19.13 27.44
C ASP A 554 3.75 -19.02 27.42
N GLN A 555 4.48 -20.00 27.99
CA GLN A 555 5.95 -19.97 28.07
C GLN A 555 6.59 -19.78 26.68
N LYS A 556 6.07 -20.42 25.64
CA LYS A 556 6.57 -20.26 24.26
C LYS A 556 6.57 -18.82 23.76
N HIS A 557 5.55 -18.02 24.16
CA HIS A 557 5.47 -16.61 23.77
C HIS A 557 6.49 -15.75 24.54
N ILE A 558 6.68 -16.05 25.82
CA ILE A 558 7.69 -15.38 26.67
C ILE A 558 9.09 -15.69 26.13
N ASP A 559 9.37 -16.95 25.81
CA ASP A 559 10.66 -17.37 25.27
C ASP A 559 10.94 -16.68 23.93
N TRP A 560 9.96 -16.66 23.03
CA TRP A 560 10.10 -15.95 21.75
C TRP A 560 10.36 -14.45 21.94
N LEU A 561 9.59 -13.78 22.79
CA LEU A 561 9.72 -12.34 23.04
C LEU A 561 11.10 -12.01 23.60
N ASN A 562 11.58 -12.82 24.58
CA ASN A 562 12.90 -12.65 25.16
C ASN A 562 14.02 -12.86 24.12
N GLN A 563 13.90 -13.89 23.29
CA GLN A 563 14.85 -14.17 22.20
C GLN A 563 14.84 -13.05 21.16
N TYR A 564 13.66 -12.60 20.75
CA TYR A 564 13.50 -11.51 19.78
C TYR A 564 14.13 -10.22 20.30
N ASN A 565 13.81 -9.79 21.51
CA ASN A 565 14.37 -8.57 22.09
C ASN A 565 15.89 -8.66 22.29
N SER A 566 16.42 -9.82 22.69
CA SER A 566 17.87 -10.07 22.77
C SER A 566 18.52 -9.96 21.39
N TRP A 567 17.91 -10.57 20.36
CA TRP A 567 18.40 -10.47 18.99
C TRP A 567 18.38 -9.03 18.46
N VAL A 568 17.32 -8.25 18.76
CA VAL A 568 17.26 -6.82 18.41
C VAL A 568 18.44 -6.05 19.04
N PHE A 569 18.74 -6.29 20.31
CA PHE A 569 19.88 -5.67 20.98
C PHE A 569 21.19 -6.02 20.28
N ASP A 570 21.42 -7.29 19.96
CA ASP A 570 22.64 -7.75 19.30
C ASP A 570 22.80 -7.15 17.89
N GLN A 571 21.70 -6.99 17.14
CA GLN A 571 21.72 -6.41 15.79
C GLN A 571 22.00 -4.90 15.80
N LEU A 572 21.48 -4.16 16.78
CA LEU A 572 21.54 -2.69 16.78
C LEU A 572 22.73 -2.12 17.56
N SER A 573 23.16 -2.80 18.63
CA SER A 573 24.21 -2.30 19.51
C SER A 573 25.52 -1.90 18.80
N PRO A 574 25.99 -2.53 17.71
CA PRO A 574 27.20 -2.08 17.00
C PRO A 574 27.09 -0.66 16.40
N SER A 575 25.87 -0.19 16.12
CA SER A 575 25.61 1.09 15.44
C SER A 575 25.08 2.18 16.39
N LEU A 576 25.01 1.90 17.70
CA LEU A 576 24.49 2.82 18.72
C LEU A 576 25.61 3.41 19.59
N SER A 577 25.39 4.60 20.11
CA SER A 577 26.24 5.18 21.16
C SER A 577 26.10 4.39 22.47
N GLU A 578 27.03 4.54 23.40
CA GLU A 578 26.99 3.85 24.73
C GLU A 578 25.74 4.20 25.54
N GLU A 579 25.25 5.42 25.40
CA GLU A 579 24.01 5.86 26.03
C GLU A 579 22.78 5.20 25.44
N GLU A 580 22.68 5.12 24.09
CA GLU A 580 21.61 4.45 23.38
C GLU A 580 21.63 2.93 23.62
N LYS A 581 22.83 2.31 23.69
CA LYS A 581 22.98 0.89 24.06
C LYS A 581 22.47 0.62 25.46
N THR A 582 22.81 1.47 26.42
CA THR A 582 22.37 1.32 27.80
C THR A 582 20.85 1.40 27.89
N TRP A 583 20.26 2.36 27.20
CA TRP A 583 18.81 2.51 27.14
C TRP A 583 18.16 1.29 26.46
N LEU A 584 18.67 0.84 25.29
CA LEU A 584 18.13 -0.31 24.59
C LEU A 584 18.25 -1.61 25.41
N ALA A 585 19.37 -1.79 26.15
CA ALA A 585 19.56 -2.94 27.04
C ALA A 585 18.47 -3.00 28.13
N GLU A 586 18.02 -1.86 28.66
CA GLU A 586 16.90 -1.82 29.60
C GLU A 586 15.57 -2.21 28.95
N LYS A 587 15.32 -1.76 27.70
CA LYS A 587 14.08 -2.05 26.97
C LYS A 587 13.99 -3.51 26.48
N THR A 588 15.13 -4.16 26.29
CA THR A 588 15.24 -5.54 25.80
C THR A 588 15.43 -6.59 26.89
N LYS A 589 15.35 -6.19 28.17
CA LYS A 589 15.43 -7.14 29.29
C LYS A 589 14.39 -8.24 29.20
N ALA A 590 14.82 -9.45 29.49
CA ALA A 590 13.93 -10.61 29.58
C ALA A 590 12.87 -10.42 30.68
N ILE A 591 11.66 -10.93 30.43
CA ILE A 591 10.51 -10.88 31.36
C ILE A 591 10.23 -12.22 32.03
#